data_a7e4e533bce21e21dd1d7b23b9a168c8
#
_entry.id   a7e4e533bce21e21dd1d7b23b9a168c8
#
_cell.length_a   1.000
_cell.length_b   1.000
_cell.length_c   1.000
_cell.angle_alpha   90.00
_cell.angle_beta   90.00
_cell.angle_gamma   90.00
#
_symmetry.space_group_name_H-M   'P 1'
#
loop_
_entity.id
_entity.type
_entity.pdbx_description
1 polymer ?
#
loop_
_entity_poly.entity_id
_entity_poly.type
_entity_poly.pdbx_seq_one_letter_code
_entity_poly.pdbx_strand_id
1 'polypeptide(L)'
;MAARAADPRQRSHNQVSTMAKDFSLMEDSNRSSNPSIHEVSAPSRRTLLRGGLGALAGNFPAPLSTVAGAAALVGCATPGSGAGPLLGFKSVALSTADTVTVPEGYTVQVIAPWGDPVGMSGENAAFKDDASNSAAQQATQFGMHHDGIHYFAQEGSKVGLLAMNHEYVDHGLLFPDGAANWSLEKVRKSQAAHGVSICEVQEKNGKWEVVTPSPWARRITANTPTLVSGPAAGHALMKTAADPQGRSVLGTLNNCASGITPWGTYLTSEENFINYFSGGDTLSAHEKRWGLKEGGSGYSWRELDARHDATKN
;
A
#
# COMPACT_ATOMS: atom_id res chain seq x y z
N MET A 1 40.62 -28.80 42.41
CA MET A 1 39.48 -29.19 41.57
C MET A 1 39.27 -28.12 40.52
N ALA A 2 39.70 -28.41 39.29
CA ALA A 2 39.68 -27.43 38.19
C ALA A 2 38.38 -27.56 37.42
N ALA A 3 37.62 -26.47 37.32
CA ALA A 3 36.46 -26.37 36.46
C ALA A 3 36.92 -26.09 35.02
N ARG A 4 36.57 -26.97 34.09
CA ARG A 4 36.79 -26.82 32.64
C ARG A 4 35.92 -25.72 32.08
N ALA A 5 36.51 -24.76 31.39
CA ALA A 5 35.83 -23.79 30.55
C ALA A 5 35.26 -24.49 29.32
N ALA A 6 34.02 -24.20 28.99
CA ALA A 6 33.33 -24.68 27.79
C ALA A 6 33.81 -23.91 26.55
N ASP A 7 34.06 -24.65 25.46
CA ASP A 7 34.46 -24.14 24.14
C ASP A 7 33.32 -23.35 23.47
N PRO A 8 33.53 -22.09 23.01
CA PRO A 8 32.46 -21.27 22.41
C PRO A 8 32.20 -21.56 20.91
N ARG A 9 32.65 -22.70 20.36
CA ARG A 9 32.59 -22.96 18.91
C ARG A 9 31.53 -23.96 18.44
N GLN A 10 30.52 -24.28 19.24
CA GLN A 10 29.33 -25.00 18.77
C GLN A 10 28.15 -24.04 18.64
N ARG A 11 28.19 -23.13 17.67
CA ARG A 11 26.96 -22.55 17.14
C ARG A 11 26.42 -23.50 16.08
N SER A 12 25.42 -24.24 16.48
CA SER A 12 24.53 -25.01 15.59
C SER A 12 24.03 -24.13 14.45
N HIS A 13 24.10 -24.63 13.23
CA HIS A 13 23.36 -24.11 12.09
C HIS A 13 21.88 -24.11 12.44
N ASN A 14 21.33 -22.95 12.82
CA ASN A 14 19.91 -22.75 12.81
C ASN A 14 19.48 -22.78 11.34
N GLN A 15 18.81 -23.85 10.97
CA GLN A 15 17.97 -23.89 9.81
C GLN A 15 17.01 -22.68 9.90
N VAL A 16 17.06 -21.80 8.91
CA VAL A 16 16.01 -20.85 8.66
C VAL A 16 14.79 -21.68 8.27
N SER A 17 14.00 -22.06 9.28
CA SER A 17 12.65 -22.53 9.06
C SER A 17 11.92 -21.38 8.37
N THR A 18 11.64 -21.53 7.07
CA THR A 18 10.59 -20.78 6.43
C THR A 18 9.32 -21.14 7.16
N MET A 19 8.91 -20.29 8.12
CA MET A 19 7.62 -20.44 8.77
C MET A 19 6.57 -20.10 7.73
N ALA A 20 6.16 -21.11 6.94
CA ALA A 20 4.87 -21.06 6.30
C ALA A 20 3.86 -20.88 7.43
N LYS A 21 3.07 -19.81 7.36
CA LYS A 21 2.04 -19.52 8.35
C LYS A 21 1.14 -20.73 8.43
N ASP A 22 1.04 -21.36 9.60
CA ASP A 22 0.12 -22.46 9.83
C ASP A 22 -1.30 -21.92 9.89
N PHE A 23 -2.07 -22.17 8.86
CA PHE A 23 -3.46 -21.73 8.74
C PHE A 23 -4.45 -22.71 9.39
N SER A 24 -3.98 -23.87 9.87
CA SER A 24 -4.87 -24.90 10.45
C SER A 24 -5.56 -24.46 11.75
N LEU A 25 -4.99 -23.48 12.44
CA LEU A 25 -5.55 -22.89 13.67
C LEU A 25 -6.24 -21.54 13.44
N MET A 26 -6.34 -21.08 12.21
CA MET A 26 -7.10 -19.87 11.90
C MET A 26 -8.60 -20.15 12.02
N GLU A 27 -9.27 -19.33 12.82
CA GLU A 27 -10.73 -19.34 12.91
C GLU A 27 -11.31 -19.09 11.50
N ASP A 28 -12.19 -19.99 11.06
CA ASP A 28 -12.99 -19.77 9.86
C ASP A 28 -13.96 -18.62 10.12
N SER A 29 -13.56 -17.42 9.75
CA SER A 29 -14.36 -16.21 9.94
C SER A 29 -15.51 -16.10 8.94
N ASN A 30 -15.51 -16.91 7.89
CA ASN A 30 -16.60 -16.95 6.92
C ASN A 30 -17.66 -17.98 7.30
N ARG A 31 -18.64 -17.54 8.08
CA ARG A 31 -19.82 -18.33 8.45
C ARG A 31 -20.95 -18.32 7.41
N SER A 32 -20.69 -17.75 6.21
CA SER A 32 -21.69 -17.73 5.15
C SER A 32 -21.80 -19.12 4.51
N SER A 33 -22.99 -19.49 4.07
CA SER A 33 -23.22 -20.68 3.25
C SER A 33 -22.89 -20.47 1.78
N ASN A 34 -22.32 -19.33 1.42
CA ASN A 34 -21.91 -19.03 0.06
C ASN A 34 -20.70 -19.91 -0.33
N PRO A 35 -20.61 -20.36 -1.59
CA PRO A 35 -19.45 -21.08 -2.08
C PRO A 35 -18.16 -20.30 -1.81
N SER A 36 -17.09 -21.00 -1.45
CA SER A 36 -15.79 -20.35 -1.24
C SER A 36 -15.27 -19.77 -2.56
N ILE A 37 -14.35 -18.81 -2.47
CA ILE A 37 -13.70 -18.25 -3.67
C ILE A 37 -13.01 -19.34 -4.49
N HIS A 38 -12.55 -20.40 -3.86
CA HIS A 38 -11.93 -21.55 -4.52
C HIS A 38 -12.96 -22.39 -5.28
N GLU A 39 -14.17 -22.54 -4.78
CA GLU A 39 -15.26 -23.24 -5.46
C GLU A 39 -15.79 -22.43 -6.64
N VAL A 40 -15.93 -21.10 -6.47
CA VAL A 40 -16.43 -20.19 -7.52
C VAL A 40 -15.38 -19.89 -8.58
N SER A 41 -14.11 -19.78 -8.21
CA SER A 41 -13.02 -19.38 -9.13
C SER A 41 -12.26 -20.52 -9.78
N ALA A 42 -12.35 -21.74 -9.23
CA ALA A 42 -11.43 -22.79 -9.59
C ALA A 42 -11.76 -23.63 -10.84
N PRO A 43 -13.00 -24.04 -11.15
CA PRO A 43 -13.15 -24.99 -12.24
C PRO A 43 -13.24 -24.38 -13.63
N SER A 44 -13.88 -23.22 -13.79
CA SER A 44 -14.32 -22.79 -15.13
C SER A 44 -13.20 -22.29 -16.04
N ARG A 45 -12.22 -21.53 -15.56
CA ARG A 45 -11.13 -21.01 -16.43
C ARG A 45 -10.10 -22.08 -16.79
N ARG A 46 -9.71 -22.95 -15.86
CA ARG A 46 -8.80 -24.05 -16.17
C ARG A 46 -9.48 -25.17 -16.95
N THR A 47 -10.75 -25.44 -16.69
CA THR A 47 -11.55 -26.41 -17.43
C THR A 47 -11.96 -25.87 -18.80
N LEU A 48 -12.20 -24.58 -18.97
CA LEU A 48 -12.45 -23.97 -20.28
C LEU A 48 -11.19 -24.00 -21.15
N LEU A 49 -10.02 -23.76 -20.59
CA LEU A 49 -8.76 -23.90 -21.31
C LEU A 49 -8.43 -25.35 -21.62
N ARG A 50 -8.75 -26.31 -20.75
CA ARG A 50 -8.55 -27.73 -20.99
C ARG A 50 -9.67 -28.34 -21.83
N GLY A 51 -10.93 -27.96 -21.63
CA GLY A 51 -12.07 -28.42 -22.37
C GLY A 51 -12.20 -27.80 -23.76
N GLY A 52 -11.81 -26.53 -23.92
CA GLY A 52 -11.77 -25.85 -25.21
C GLY A 52 -10.76 -26.47 -26.17
N LEU A 53 -9.59 -26.90 -25.67
CA LEU A 53 -8.60 -27.66 -26.45
C LEU A 53 -9.07 -29.09 -26.78
N GLY A 54 -9.81 -29.72 -25.86
CA GLY A 54 -10.39 -31.07 -26.10
C GLY A 54 -11.58 -31.05 -27.08
N ALA A 55 -12.41 -29.99 -27.05
CA ALA A 55 -13.57 -29.86 -27.96
C ALA A 55 -13.15 -29.50 -29.40
N LEU A 56 -12.05 -28.76 -29.56
CA LEU A 56 -11.47 -28.50 -30.89
C LEU A 56 -10.80 -29.75 -31.50
N ALA A 57 -10.26 -30.64 -30.66
CA ALA A 57 -9.66 -31.90 -31.15
C ALA A 57 -10.66 -32.98 -31.51
N GLY A 58 -11.92 -32.92 -31.03
CA GLY A 58 -12.94 -33.95 -31.23
C GLY A 58 -13.81 -33.82 -32.48
N ASN A 59 -13.81 -32.67 -33.16
CA ASN A 59 -14.73 -32.36 -34.25
C ASN A 59 -14.10 -32.18 -35.64
N PHE A 60 -12.80 -32.50 -35.82
CA PHE A 60 -12.15 -32.45 -37.13
C PHE A 60 -11.68 -33.84 -37.57
N PRO A 61 -11.81 -34.23 -38.87
CA PRO A 61 -11.29 -35.49 -39.38
C PRO A 61 -9.77 -35.58 -39.26
N ALA A 62 -9.30 -36.75 -38.92
CA ALA A 62 -7.99 -37.09 -38.38
C ALA A 62 -6.71 -36.45 -38.98
N PRO A 63 -6.60 -36.02 -40.23
CA PRO A 63 -5.32 -35.48 -40.69
C PRO A 63 -5.04 -34.00 -40.34
N LEU A 64 -6.06 -33.23 -39.90
CA LEU A 64 -5.86 -31.79 -39.52
C LEU A 64 -5.71 -31.58 -38.02
N SER A 65 -6.18 -32.51 -37.18
CA SER A 65 -6.16 -32.32 -35.71
C SER A 65 -4.78 -32.50 -35.07
N THR A 66 -3.85 -33.18 -35.73
CA THR A 66 -2.51 -33.40 -35.20
C THR A 66 -1.55 -32.24 -35.41
N VAL A 67 -1.81 -31.35 -36.39
CA VAL A 67 -0.95 -30.19 -36.66
C VAL A 67 -1.35 -28.98 -35.80
N ALA A 68 -2.65 -28.76 -35.53
CA ALA A 68 -3.10 -27.66 -34.72
C ALA A 68 -2.84 -27.84 -33.21
N GLY A 69 -2.90 -29.09 -32.72
CA GLY A 69 -2.60 -29.41 -31.32
C GLY A 69 -1.12 -29.30 -30.96
N ALA A 70 -0.22 -29.63 -31.89
CA ALA A 70 1.22 -29.53 -31.69
C ALA A 70 1.73 -28.05 -31.70
N ALA A 71 1.11 -27.21 -32.50
CA ALA A 71 1.50 -25.79 -32.56
C ALA A 71 1.15 -25.00 -31.30
N ALA A 72 0.09 -25.37 -30.57
CA ALA A 72 -0.32 -24.69 -29.34
C ALA A 72 0.50 -25.13 -28.10
N LEU A 73 1.17 -26.28 -28.13
CA LEU A 73 2.00 -26.79 -27.03
C LEU A 73 3.50 -26.46 -27.20
N VAL A 74 3.92 -26.10 -28.39
CA VAL A 74 5.33 -25.79 -28.69
C VAL A 74 5.72 -24.36 -28.27
N GLY A 75 4.74 -23.54 -27.90
CA GLY A 75 4.99 -22.15 -27.40
C GLY A 75 5.71 -22.07 -26.05
N CYS A 76 5.90 -23.17 -25.32
CA CYS A 76 6.52 -23.15 -23.99
C CYS A 76 7.84 -23.93 -23.87
N ALA A 77 8.38 -24.55 -24.94
CA ALA A 77 9.55 -25.42 -24.77
C ALA A 77 10.38 -25.70 -26.03
N THR A 78 10.80 -24.67 -26.77
CA THR A 78 11.94 -24.83 -27.69
C THR A 78 12.80 -23.55 -27.69
N PRO A 79 14.09 -23.65 -27.30
CA PRO A 79 15.06 -22.61 -27.63
C PRO A 79 15.46 -22.79 -29.09
N GLY A 80 14.94 -21.97 -29.97
CA GLY A 80 15.43 -21.92 -31.33
C GLY A 80 14.41 -21.78 -32.42
N SER A 81 13.80 -20.64 -32.56
CA SER A 81 13.46 -20.03 -33.86
C SER A 81 12.96 -18.60 -33.62
N GLY A 82 13.83 -17.63 -33.83
CA GLY A 82 13.53 -16.31 -34.38
C GLY A 82 12.49 -15.39 -33.72
N ALA A 83 11.80 -15.77 -32.65
CA ALA A 83 11.07 -14.84 -31.83
C ALA A 83 12.07 -14.16 -30.88
N GLY A 84 12.34 -12.90 -31.08
CA GLY A 84 13.10 -12.09 -30.13
C GLY A 84 12.52 -12.21 -28.71
N PRO A 85 13.28 -11.84 -27.69
CA PRO A 85 12.80 -11.92 -26.32
C PRO A 85 11.44 -11.25 -26.20
N LEU A 86 10.48 -11.91 -25.53
CA LEU A 86 9.12 -11.38 -25.27
C LEU A 86 9.17 -10.02 -24.54
N LEU A 87 10.27 -9.76 -23.82
CA LEU A 87 10.57 -8.50 -23.17
C LEU A 87 11.59 -7.74 -24.03
N GLY A 88 11.28 -6.51 -24.40
CA GLY A 88 12.10 -5.66 -25.26
C GLY A 88 13.37 -5.09 -24.60
N PHE A 89 13.77 -5.59 -23.43
CA PHE A 89 14.93 -5.13 -22.69
C PHE A 89 15.76 -6.28 -22.12
N LYS A 90 17.03 -6.01 -21.83
CA LYS A 90 17.90 -6.92 -21.10
C LYS A 90 17.64 -6.77 -19.61
N SER A 91 17.68 -7.88 -18.85
CA SER A 91 17.61 -7.82 -17.40
C SER A 91 18.78 -7.02 -16.82
N VAL A 92 18.53 -6.30 -15.73
CA VAL A 92 19.60 -5.68 -14.93
C VAL A 92 20.10 -6.67 -13.88
N ALA A 93 21.39 -6.59 -13.55
CA ALA A 93 21.96 -7.37 -12.45
C ALA A 93 21.46 -6.86 -11.11
N LEU A 94 21.45 -7.76 -10.09
CA LEU A 94 21.23 -7.35 -8.72
C LEU A 94 22.29 -6.32 -8.31
N SER A 95 21.87 -5.27 -7.62
CA SER A 95 22.73 -4.18 -7.18
C SER A 95 22.46 -3.83 -5.73
N THR A 96 23.51 -3.45 -5.00
CA THR A 96 23.47 -2.87 -3.66
C THR A 96 23.79 -1.37 -3.68
N ALA A 97 23.88 -0.77 -4.88
CA ALA A 97 24.08 0.67 -5.01
C ALA A 97 22.85 1.43 -4.52
N ASP A 98 23.05 2.54 -3.84
CA ASP A 98 21.99 3.45 -3.39
C ASP A 98 21.47 4.28 -4.58
N THR A 99 20.83 3.58 -5.52
CA THR A 99 20.25 4.17 -6.74
C THR A 99 19.23 3.23 -7.37
N VAL A 100 18.36 3.79 -8.21
CA VAL A 100 17.45 3.00 -9.06
C VAL A 100 18.18 2.61 -10.33
N THR A 101 18.42 1.31 -10.52
CA THR A 101 19.05 0.76 -11.72
C THR A 101 17.98 0.34 -12.72
N VAL A 102 18.04 0.88 -13.92
CA VAL A 102 17.09 0.58 -15.01
C VAL A 102 17.81 -0.09 -16.19
N PRO A 103 17.09 -0.87 -17.04
CA PRO A 103 17.64 -1.47 -18.24
C PRO A 103 18.14 -0.44 -19.25
N GLU A 104 19.01 -0.87 -20.16
CA GLU A 104 19.46 -0.05 -21.30
C GLU A 104 18.26 0.49 -22.11
N GLY A 105 18.25 1.77 -22.41
CA GLY A 105 17.17 2.45 -23.13
C GLY A 105 16.04 2.97 -22.21
N TYR A 106 16.09 2.69 -20.91
CA TYR A 106 15.19 3.26 -19.91
C TYR A 106 15.85 4.38 -19.12
N THR A 107 15.04 5.30 -18.65
CA THR A 107 15.47 6.37 -17.74
C THR A 107 14.56 6.40 -16.52
N VAL A 108 15.09 6.88 -15.40
CA VAL A 108 14.32 7.09 -14.17
C VAL A 108 14.31 8.57 -13.83
N GLN A 109 13.17 9.04 -13.34
CA GLN A 109 12.99 10.40 -12.86
C GLN A 109 12.20 10.38 -11.57
N VAL A 110 12.68 11.07 -10.53
CA VAL A 110 11.93 11.36 -9.31
C VAL A 110 11.04 12.57 -9.59
N ILE A 111 9.75 12.46 -9.36
CA ILE A 111 8.77 13.52 -9.68
C ILE A 111 7.92 13.99 -8.48
N ALA A 112 7.85 13.21 -7.42
CA ALA A 112 6.97 13.50 -6.27
C ALA A 112 7.61 13.01 -4.95
N PRO A 113 8.82 13.46 -4.58
CA PRO A 113 9.43 13.04 -3.34
C PRO A 113 8.66 13.58 -2.13
N TRP A 114 8.80 12.92 -0.99
CA TRP A 114 8.28 13.46 0.27
C TRP A 114 8.75 14.90 0.49
N GLY A 115 7.81 15.75 0.91
CA GLY A 115 8.07 17.14 1.24
C GLY A 115 7.94 18.12 0.08
N ASP A 116 7.96 17.67 -1.18
CA ASP A 116 7.65 18.55 -2.30
C ASP A 116 6.16 18.95 -2.30
N PRO A 117 5.82 20.16 -2.76
CA PRO A 117 4.43 20.59 -2.88
C PRO A 117 3.63 19.71 -3.85
N VAL A 118 2.41 19.34 -3.46
CA VAL A 118 1.50 18.60 -4.37
C VAL A 118 0.87 19.48 -5.46
N GLY A 119 1.12 20.77 -5.46
CA GLY A 119 0.60 21.71 -6.46
C GLY A 119 -0.78 22.29 -6.14
N MET A 120 -1.20 22.31 -4.89
CA MET A 120 -2.49 22.90 -4.47
C MET A 120 -2.53 24.40 -4.77
N SER A 121 -3.75 24.95 -4.94
CA SER A 121 -3.94 26.39 -4.97
C SER A 121 -3.69 26.98 -3.57
N GLY A 122 -2.97 28.08 -3.49
CA GLY A 122 -2.59 28.73 -2.25
C GLY A 122 -1.14 28.51 -1.86
N GLU A 123 -0.86 28.33 -0.56
CA GLU A 123 0.50 28.12 -0.08
C GLU A 123 1.04 26.74 -0.52
N ASN A 124 2.18 26.78 -1.18
CA ASN A 124 2.94 25.59 -1.56
C ASN A 124 4.33 25.68 -0.92
N ALA A 125 4.40 25.27 0.33
CA ALA A 125 5.65 25.35 1.08
C ALA A 125 6.70 24.42 0.49
N ALA A 126 7.89 24.95 0.19
CA ALA A 126 9.04 24.15 -0.22
C ALA A 126 9.51 23.26 0.94
N PHE A 127 10.10 22.13 0.60
CA PHE A 127 10.79 21.28 1.55
C PHE A 127 11.98 22.02 2.17
N LYS A 128 12.20 21.76 3.46
CA LYS A 128 13.37 22.23 4.18
C LYS A 128 14.25 21.04 4.54
N ASP A 129 15.50 21.07 4.12
CA ASP A 129 16.45 19.96 4.26
C ASP A 129 16.67 19.51 5.70
N ASP A 130 16.42 20.38 6.67
CA ASP A 130 16.46 20.08 8.09
C ASP A 130 15.14 19.51 8.64
N ALA A 131 14.18 19.24 7.77
CA ALA A 131 12.83 18.78 8.12
C ALA A 131 12.07 19.71 9.09
N SER A 132 12.37 21.02 9.11
CA SER A 132 11.72 21.98 9.99
C SER A 132 10.38 22.52 9.48
N ASN A 133 9.84 21.98 8.39
CA ASN A 133 8.48 22.31 7.96
C ASN A 133 7.46 22.04 9.06
N SER A 134 6.49 22.93 9.21
CA SER A 134 5.38 22.78 10.16
C SER A 134 4.37 21.70 9.72
N ALA A 135 3.47 21.31 10.61
CA ALA A 135 2.35 20.43 10.31
C ALA A 135 1.45 21.03 9.21
N ALA A 136 1.19 22.34 9.23
CA ALA A 136 0.42 23.02 8.21
C ALA A 136 1.10 22.97 6.84
N GLN A 137 2.42 23.16 6.80
CA GLN A 137 3.20 23.04 5.58
C GLN A 137 3.21 21.61 5.05
N GLN A 138 3.44 20.61 5.92
CA GLN A 138 3.38 19.20 5.53
C GLN A 138 2.01 18.79 4.96
N ALA A 139 0.93 19.42 5.41
CA ALA A 139 -0.41 19.16 4.87
C ALA A 139 -0.62 19.63 3.42
N THR A 140 0.32 20.38 2.84
CA THR A 140 0.33 20.77 1.41
C THR A 140 1.41 20.07 0.60
N GLN A 141 2.21 19.21 1.23
CA GLN A 141 3.32 18.48 0.64
C GLN A 141 2.99 17.00 0.46
N PHE A 142 3.72 16.31 -0.42
CA PHE A 142 3.68 14.84 -0.48
C PHE A 142 4.05 14.26 0.88
N GLY A 143 3.36 13.19 1.26
CA GLY A 143 3.63 12.46 2.49
C GLY A 143 4.83 11.52 2.36
N MET A 144 5.08 10.75 3.41
CA MET A 144 6.18 9.77 3.44
C MET A 144 5.71 8.39 2.95
N HIS A 145 6.67 7.56 2.59
CA HIS A 145 6.50 6.15 2.25
C HIS A 145 5.34 5.91 1.29
N HIS A 146 5.57 6.27 0.02
CA HIS A 146 4.61 6.06 -1.04
C HIS A 146 4.38 4.56 -1.25
N ASP A 147 3.11 4.15 -1.30
CA ASP A 147 2.69 2.78 -1.55
C ASP A 147 1.76 2.72 -2.77
N GLY A 148 0.52 2.32 -2.62
CA GLY A 148 -0.41 2.21 -3.73
C GLY A 148 -0.45 3.47 -4.59
N ILE A 149 -0.20 3.33 -5.90
CA ILE A 149 -0.13 4.44 -6.86
C ILE A 149 -0.97 4.11 -8.07
N HIS A 150 -1.72 5.11 -8.57
CA HIS A 150 -2.41 4.99 -9.85
C HIS A 150 -2.36 6.28 -10.67
N TYR A 151 -2.12 6.14 -11.96
CA TYR A 151 -2.12 7.22 -12.92
C TYR A 151 -3.44 7.23 -13.72
N PHE A 152 -4.23 8.29 -13.57
CA PHE A 152 -5.43 8.53 -14.34
C PHE A 152 -5.08 9.36 -15.57
N ALA A 153 -4.85 8.68 -16.68
CA ALA A 153 -4.43 9.32 -17.93
C ALA A 153 -5.51 10.27 -18.47
N GLN A 154 -5.05 11.41 -18.94
CA GLN A 154 -5.78 12.40 -19.72
C GLN A 154 -5.01 12.72 -21.00
N GLU A 155 -5.58 13.48 -21.92
CA GLU A 155 -4.94 14.07 -23.10
C GLU A 155 -3.77 13.27 -23.71
N GLY A 156 -4.08 12.08 -24.23
CA GLY A 156 -3.07 11.22 -24.88
C GLY A 156 -2.03 10.66 -23.95
N SER A 157 -2.33 10.51 -22.66
CA SER A 157 -1.43 10.04 -21.61
C SER A 157 -0.20 10.92 -21.34
N LYS A 158 -0.20 12.17 -21.80
CA LYS A 158 0.86 13.14 -21.52
C LYS A 158 0.50 14.10 -20.39
N VAL A 159 -0.75 14.12 -20.00
CA VAL A 159 -1.29 14.82 -18.85
C VAL A 159 -2.17 13.84 -18.07
N GLY A 160 -2.18 13.92 -16.77
CA GLY A 160 -3.07 13.09 -15.96
C GLY A 160 -2.95 13.38 -14.48
N LEU A 161 -3.78 12.68 -13.71
CA LEU A 161 -3.75 12.77 -12.26
C LEU A 161 -3.02 11.54 -11.70
N LEU A 162 -2.05 11.79 -10.84
CA LEU A 162 -1.37 10.78 -10.08
C LEU A 162 -1.94 10.76 -8.66
N ALA A 163 -2.58 9.65 -8.30
CA ALA A 163 -3.05 9.38 -6.94
C ALA A 163 -2.08 8.42 -6.26
N MET A 164 -1.65 8.73 -5.03
CA MET A 164 -0.70 7.90 -4.31
C MET A 164 -0.97 7.89 -2.81
N ASN A 165 -0.81 6.72 -2.21
CA ASN A 165 -0.85 6.52 -0.77
C ASN A 165 0.43 7.00 -0.11
N HIS A 166 0.31 7.45 1.14
CA HIS A 166 1.39 7.73 2.07
C HIS A 166 1.14 6.89 3.31
N GLU A 167 1.82 5.75 3.38
CA GLU A 167 1.46 4.68 4.29
C GLU A 167 1.81 5.00 5.75
N TYR A 168 3.08 5.22 6.04
CA TYR A 168 3.58 5.44 7.39
C TYR A 168 4.65 6.55 7.43
N VAL A 169 5.21 6.84 8.59
CA VAL A 169 6.25 7.86 8.75
C VAL A 169 7.44 7.34 9.55
N ASP A 170 8.61 7.85 9.22
CA ASP A 170 9.82 7.73 10.04
C ASP A 170 10.02 9.03 10.81
N HIS A 171 9.82 8.99 12.12
CA HIS A 171 9.99 10.16 12.98
C HIS A 171 11.45 10.65 13.02
N GLY A 172 12.43 9.75 12.79
CA GLY A 172 13.83 10.12 12.71
C GLY A 172 14.17 11.03 11.55
N LEU A 173 13.40 10.91 10.45
CA LEU A 173 13.53 11.75 9.26
C LEU A 173 12.54 12.93 9.25
N LEU A 174 11.35 12.73 9.82
CA LEU A 174 10.26 13.71 9.75
C LEU A 174 10.53 14.97 10.57
N PHE A 175 11.37 14.91 11.60
CA PHE A 175 11.66 16.02 12.51
C PHE A 175 13.16 16.25 12.65
N PRO A 176 13.60 17.52 12.85
CA PRO A 176 15.01 17.86 13.02
C PRO A 176 15.70 17.16 14.20
N ASP A 177 14.94 16.84 15.25
CA ASP A 177 15.38 16.19 16.48
C ASP A 177 14.77 14.78 16.67
N GLY A 178 14.23 14.20 15.59
CA GLY A 178 13.56 12.90 15.65
C GLY A 178 12.39 12.90 16.63
N ALA A 179 12.23 11.82 17.38
CA ALA A 179 11.17 11.66 18.37
C ALA A 179 11.43 12.40 19.70
N ALA A 180 12.56 13.11 19.86
CA ALA A 180 12.84 13.91 21.05
C ALA A 180 11.83 15.08 21.16
N ASN A 181 11.63 15.60 22.38
CA ASN A 181 10.73 16.73 22.63
C ASN A 181 9.33 16.57 21.98
N TRP A 182 8.69 15.40 22.24
CA TRP A 182 7.40 15.06 21.67
C TRP A 182 6.35 16.13 21.98
N SER A 183 5.61 16.57 20.96
CA SER A 183 4.68 17.70 21.05
C SER A 183 3.47 17.50 20.16
N LEU A 184 2.40 18.26 20.42
CA LEU A 184 1.20 18.23 19.59
C LEU A 184 1.50 18.63 18.14
N GLU A 185 2.42 19.57 17.91
CA GLU A 185 2.86 19.93 16.56
C GLU A 185 3.50 18.74 15.83
N LYS A 186 4.34 17.95 16.52
CA LYS A 186 4.91 16.73 15.96
C LYS A 186 3.84 15.68 15.66
N VAL A 187 2.87 15.49 16.54
CA VAL A 187 1.71 14.63 16.27
C VAL A 187 0.97 15.11 15.01
N ARG A 188 0.65 16.40 14.91
CA ARG A 188 -0.06 16.96 13.75
C ARG A 188 0.74 16.84 12.46
N LYS A 189 2.06 17.05 12.48
CA LYS A 189 2.93 16.87 11.33
C LYS A 189 3.00 15.41 10.91
N SER A 190 3.12 14.49 11.87
CA SER A 190 3.08 13.05 11.63
C SER A 190 1.75 12.65 10.95
N GLN A 191 0.62 13.12 11.46
CA GLN A 191 -0.70 12.91 10.87
C GLN A 191 -0.82 13.51 9.46
N ALA A 192 -0.20 14.67 9.20
CA ALA A 192 -0.21 15.33 7.91
C ALA A 192 0.66 14.61 6.86
N ALA A 193 1.67 13.85 7.28
CA ALA A 193 2.54 13.09 6.39
C ALA A 193 1.95 11.74 5.94
N HIS A 194 0.80 11.33 6.50
CA HIS A 194 0.02 10.16 6.09
C HIS A 194 -1.05 10.50 5.05
N GLY A 195 -1.73 9.46 4.57
CA GLY A 195 -2.97 9.56 3.79
C GLY A 195 -2.77 9.42 2.28
N VAL A 196 -3.36 10.32 1.50
CA VAL A 196 -3.33 10.24 0.03
C VAL A 196 -3.00 11.61 -0.56
N SER A 197 -2.15 11.64 -1.58
CA SER A 197 -1.97 12.78 -2.48
C SER A 197 -2.64 12.55 -3.81
N ILE A 198 -3.26 13.59 -4.35
CA ILE A 198 -3.60 13.67 -5.77
C ILE A 198 -2.89 14.89 -6.33
N CYS A 199 -2.06 14.70 -7.36
CA CYS A 199 -1.42 15.79 -8.09
C CYS A 199 -1.70 15.62 -9.60
N GLU A 200 -1.70 16.74 -10.30
CA GLU A 200 -1.67 16.75 -11.75
C GLU A 200 -0.23 16.68 -12.23
N VAL A 201 0.05 15.81 -13.17
CA VAL A 201 1.37 15.66 -13.78
C VAL A 201 1.28 15.82 -15.30
N GLN A 202 2.32 16.38 -15.89
CA GLN A 202 2.41 16.55 -17.35
C GLN A 202 3.80 16.16 -17.86
N GLU A 203 3.83 15.61 -19.06
CA GLU A 203 5.07 15.36 -19.79
C GLU A 203 5.38 16.58 -20.68
N LYS A 204 6.57 17.15 -20.49
CA LYS A 204 7.13 18.21 -21.34
C LYS A 204 8.55 17.85 -21.75
N ASN A 205 8.78 17.78 -23.04
CA ASN A 205 10.12 17.51 -23.59
C ASN A 205 10.78 16.23 -23.03
N GLY A 206 9.99 15.17 -22.86
CA GLY A 206 10.47 13.90 -22.33
C GLY A 206 10.69 13.87 -20.82
N LYS A 207 10.24 14.87 -20.09
CA LYS A 207 10.29 14.93 -18.62
C LYS A 207 8.89 15.12 -18.03
N TRP A 208 8.65 14.46 -16.93
CA TRP A 208 7.42 14.61 -16.15
C TRP A 208 7.60 15.68 -15.08
N GLU A 209 6.60 16.48 -14.86
CA GLU A 209 6.59 17.50 -13.82
C GLU A 209 5.21 17.60 -13.16
N VAL A 210 5.19 17.97 -11.88
CA VAL A 210 3.95 18.30 -11.15
C VAL A 210 3.50 19.69 -11.60
N VAL A 211 2.21 19.78 -11.98
CA VAL A 211 1.58 21.06 -12.34
C VAL A 211 1.26 21.84 -11.07
N THR A 212 1.79 23.05 -10.98
CA THR A 212 1.58 23.95 -9.83
C THR A 212 1.30 25.37 -10.28
N PRO A 213 0.17 25.99 -9.90
CA PRO A 213 -0.96 25.36 -9.19
C PRO A 213 -1.85 24.51 -10.11
N SER A 214 -2.52 23.51 -9.54
CA SER A 214 -3.54 22.73 -10.21
C SER A 214 -4.84 22.70 -9.40
N PRO A 215 -6.02 22.88 -10.05
CA PRO A 215 -7.31 22.77 -9.36
C PRO A 215 -7.63 21.33 -8.92
N TRP A 216 -6.89 20.36 -9.42
CA TRP A 216 -7.06 18.93 -9.11
C TRP A 216 -6.20 18.48 -7.95
N ALA A 217 -5.14 19.24 -7.62
CA ALA A 217 -4.22 18.89 -6.56
C ALA A 217 -4.90 18.98 -5.17
N ARG A 218 -4.71 17.95 -4.36
CA ARG A 218 -5.25 17.89 -3.01
C ARG A 218 -4.53 16.87 -2.14
N ARG A 219 -4.62 17.09 -0.84
CA ARG A 219 -4.17 16.18 0.19
C ARG A 219 -5.36 15.67 1.00
N ILE A 220 -5.37 14.37 1.25
CA ILE A 220 -6.21 13.70 2.22
C ILE A 220 -5.25 13.17 3.28
N THR A 221 -5.40 13.60 4.52
CA THR A 221 -4.49 13.25 5.62
C THR A 221 -5.25 12.53 6.73
N ALA A 222 -4.56 12.10 7.77
CA ALA A 222 -5.21 11.56 8.96
C ALA A 222 -6.19 12.52 9.66
N ASN A 223 -6.22 13.80 9.26
CA ASN A 223 -7.12 14.81 9.82
C ASN A 223 -8.21 15.29 8.86
N THR A 224 -8.34 14.68 7.69
CA THR A 224 -9.37 15.06 6.72
C THR A 224 -10.74 14.51 7.14
N PRO A 225 -11.79 15.35 7.22
CA PRO A 225 -13.15 14.87 7.45
C PRO A 225 -13.61 13.91 6.34
N THR A 226 -14.07 12.74 6.72
CA THR A 226 -14.46 11.67 5.81
C THR A 226 -15.82 11.12 6.21
N LEU A 227 -16.68 10.89 5.24
CA LEU A 227 -18.02 10.34 5.47
C LEU A 227 -17.97 8.82 5.62
N VAL A 228 -18.66 8.32 6.63
CA VAL A 228 -18.94 6.88 6.77
C VAL A 228 -20.21 6.55 6.00
N SER A 229 -20.13 5.61 5.09
CA SER A 229 -21.24 5.13 4.27
C SER A 229 -21.43 3.62 4.37
N GLY A 230 -22.39 3.07 3.67
CA GLY A 230 -22.70 1.65 3.67
C GLY A 230 -23.57 1.22 4.87
N PRO A 231 -23.84 -0.09 5.03
CA PRO A 231 -24.83 -0.62 5.96
C PRO A 231 -24.49 -0.39 7.44
N ALA A 232 -23.22 -0.19 7.79
CA ALA A 232 -22.79 0.08 9.17
C ALA A 232 -22.90 1.56 9.55
N ALA A 233 -23.12 2.48 8.61
CA ALA A 233 -23.17 3.91 8.90
C ALA A 233 -24.30 4.25 9.88
N GLY A 234 -23.92 4.90 10.99
CA GLY A 234 -24.85 5.25 12.06
C GLY A 234 -25.20 4.12 13.04
N HIS A 235 -24.61 2.92 12.89
CA HIS A 235 -24.75 1.85 13.87
C HIS A 235 -24.22 2.28 15.23
N ALA A 236 -24.77 1.73 16.32
CA ALA A 236 -24.38 2.12 17.68
C ALA A 236 -22.86 1.99 17.94
N LEU A 237 -22.23 0.94 17.40
CA LEU A 237 -20.80 0.70 17.52
C LEU A 237 -19.91 1.65 16.66
N MET A 238 -20.52 2.46 15.78
CA MET A 238 -19.81 3.48 14.99
C MET A 238 -19.86 4.86 15.65
N LYS A 239 -20.64 5.01 16.72
CA LYS A 239 -20.80 6.29 17.41
C LYS A 239 -19.68 6.50 18.41
N THR A 240 -19.11 7.70 18.39
CA THR A 240 -18.08 8.15 19.31
C THR A 240 -18.49 9.48 19.93
N ALA A 241 -17.76 9.94 20.95
CA ALA A 241 -17.97 11.27 21.51
C ALA A 241 -17.77 12.39 20.47
N ALA A 242 -16.85 12.18 19.52
CA ALA A 242 -16.59 13.13 18.43
C ALA A 242 -17.62 13.04 17.29
N ASP A 243 -18.23 11.88 17.07
CA ASP A 243 -19.30 11.66 16.08
C ASP A 243 -20.47 10.88 16.69
N PRO A 244 -21.40 11.54 17.39
CA PRO A 244 -22.58 10.91 17.97
C PRO A 244 -23.54 10.30 16.95
N GLN A 245 -23.39 10.62 15.68
CA GLN A 245 -24.19 10.06 14.59
C GLN A 245 -23.57 8.80 13.97
N GLY A 246 -22.28 8.54 14.18
CA GLY A 246 -21.55 7.41 13.60
C GLY A 246 -21.47 7.49 12.07
N ARG A 247 -21.29 8.69 11.52
CA ARG A 247 -21.32 8.97 10.06
C ARG A 247 -20.16 9.81 9.56
N SER A 248 -19.26 10.23 10.45
CA SER A 248 -18.10 11.04 10.09
C SER A 248 -16.89 10.60 10.90
N VAL A 249 -15.76 10.48 10.24
CA VAL A 249 -14.46 10.19 10.85
C VAL A 249 -13.40 11.14 10.32
N LEU A 250 -12.29 11.27 11.03
CA LEU A 250 -11.10 11.90 10.49
C LEU A 250 -10.16 10.79 9.97
N GLY A 251 -9.75 10.89 8.75
CA GLY A 251 -8.87 9.91 8.11
C GLY A 251 -8.43 10.40 6.74
N THR A 252 -7.46 9.73 6.22
CA THR A 252 -7.12 8.34 6.42
C THR A 252 -5.65 8.18 6.86
N LEU A 253 -5.28 7.02 7.34
CA LEU A 253 -3.92 6.71 7.79
C LEU A 253 -3.54 5.28 7.44
N ASN A 254 -2.23 5.00 7.38
CA ASN A 254 -1.66 3.70 7.02
C ASN A 254 -2.24 3.10 5.73
N ASN A 255 -2.38 3.92 4.72
CA ASN A 255 -2.93 3.54 3.43
C ASN A 255 -1.90 2.72 2.63
N CYS A 256 -2.10 1.41 2.54
CA CYS A 256 -1.24 0.48 1.84
C CYS A 256 -1.84 0.11 0.48
N ALA A 257 -2.75 -0.86 0.44
CA ALA A 257 -3.35 -1.32 -0.80
C ALA A 257 -4.16 -0.25 -1.51
N SER A 258 -4.13 -0.26 -2.84
CA SER A 258 -4.92 0.60 -3.69
C SER A 258 -5.59 -0.16 -4.83
N GLY A 259 -6.60 0.45 -5.41
CA GLY A 259 -7.28 -0.05 -6.59
C GLY A 259 -8.07 1.04 -7.28
N ILE A 260 -8.63 0.71 -8.43
CA ILE A 260 -9.53 1.60 -9.18
C ILE A 260 -10.84 0.90 -9.48
N THR A 261 -11.91 1.66 -9.44
CA THR A 261 -13.21 1.18 -9.93
C THR A 261 -13.31 1.33 -11.46
N PRO A 262 -14.18 0.57 -12.12
CA PRO A 262 -14.42 0.74 -13.56
C PRO A 262 -14.89 2.13 -13.96
N TRP A 263 -15.44 2.89 -13.03
CA TRP A 263 -15.93 4.27 -13.26
C TRP A 263 -14.93 5.35 -12.83
N GLY A 264 -13.66 4.98 -12.58
CA GLY A 264 -12.55 5.94 -12.36
C GLY A 264 -12.43 6.48 -10.95
N THR A 265 -12.91 5.78 -9.92
CA THR A 265 -12.68 6.14 -8.51
C THR A 265 -11.45 5.43 -7.97
N TYR A 266 -10.57 6.15 -7.29
CA TYR A 266 -9.46 5.57 -6.54
C TYR A 266 -9.95 4.99 -5.22
N LEU A 267 -9.54 3.77 -4.93
CA LEU A 267 -9.79 3.08 -3.67
C LEU A 267 -8.47 2.90 -2.93
N THR A 268 -8.53 3.00 -1.62
CA THR A 268 -7.37 2.74 -0.74
C THR A 268 -7.84 2.08 0.54
N SER A 269 -6.98 1.30 1.17
CA SER A 269 -7.28 0.57 2.40
C SER A 269 -6.27 0.90 3.47
N GLU A 270 -6.76 1.18 4.68
CA GLU A 270 -5.92 1.27 5.89
C GLU A 270 -5.47 -0.13 6.30
N GLU A 271 -4.22 -0.28 6.74
CA GLU A 271 -3.67 -1.58 7.15
C GLU A 271 -3.42 -1.62 8.67
N ASN A 272 -2.25 -1.28 9.11
CA ASN A 272 -1.76 -1.49 10.47
C ASN A 272 -2.29 -0.44 11.48
N PHE A 273 -3.59 -0.15 11.47
CA PHE A 273 -4.22 0.89 12.31
C PHE A 273 -3.89 0.72 13.80
N ILE A 274 -3.60 -0.49 14.27
CA ILE A 274 -3.24 -0.77 15.67
C ILE A 274 -1.98 -0.03 16.13
N ASN A 275 -1.12 0.41 15.21
CA ASN A 275 0.07 1.20 15.53
C ASN A 275 -0.26 2.65 15.92
N TYR A 276 -1.49 3.09 15.67
CA TYR A 276 -1.94 4.48 15.87
C TYR A 276 -2.89 4.62 17.06
N PHE A 277 -3.48 3.52 17.52
CA PHE A 277 -4.45 3.51 18.61
C PHE A 277 -3.94 2.69 19.79
N SER A 278 -4.33 3.09 20.99
CA SER A 278 -3.97 2.41 22.23
C SER A 278 -5.20 2.01 22.99
N GLY A 279 -5.21 0.80 23.54
CA GLY A 279 -6.19 0.37 24.51
C GLY A 279 -5.87 0.87 25.92
N GLY A 280 -6.72 0.54 26.87
CA GLY A 280 -6.52 0.78 28.31
C GLY A 280 -5.53 -0.19 28.94
N ASP A 281 -5.38 -0.07 30.25
CA ASP A 281 -4.55 -0.98 31.05
C ASP A 281 -5.13 -2.41 31.10
N THR A 282 -6.40 -2.57 30.79
CA THR A 282 -7.07 -3.86 30.64
C THR A 282 -7.89 -3.85 29.35
N LEU A 283 -7.50 -4.70 28.42
CA LEU A 283 -8.17 -4.79 27.13
C LEU A 283 -9.45 -5.64 27.19
N SER A 284 -10.50 -5.14 26.58
CA SER A 284 -11.72 -5.91 26.29
C SER A 284 -11.45 -7.05 25.30
N ALA A 285 -12.38 -7.98 25.16
CA ALA A 285 -12.28 -9.05 24.18
C ALA A 285 -12.22 -8.52 22.73
N HIS A 286 -12.90 -7.40 22.43
CA HIS A 286 -12.87 -6.74 21.13
C HIS A 286 -11.49 -6.11 20.84
N GLU A 287 -10.95 -5.37 21.79
CA GLU A 287 -9.64 -4.74 21.66
C GLU A 287 -8.53 -5.78 21.47
N LYS A 288 -8.55 -6.88 22.25
CA LYS A 288 -7.63 -8.03 22.08
C LYS A 288 -7.77 -8.66 20.69
N ARG A 289 -9.01 -8.87 20.23
CA ARG A 289 -9.27 -9.42 18.89
C ARG A 289 -8.66 -8.56 17.78
N TRP A 290 -8.72 -7.23 17.91
CA TRP A 290 -8.17 -6.29 16.96
C TRP A 290 -6.70 -6.00 17.15
N GLY A 291 -6.05 -6.60 18.15
CA GLY A 291 -4.61 -6.51 18.38
C GLY A 291 -4.16 -5.20 19.03
N LEU A 292 -5.08 -4.45 19.66
CA LEU A 292 -4.69 -3.28 20.45
C LEU A 292 -3.77 -3.71 21.59
N LYS A 293 -2.86 -2.84 21.98
CA LYS A 293 -1.90 -3.07 23.06
C LYS A 293 -2.28 -2.29 24.30
N GLU A 294 -2.05 -2.91 25.45
CA GLU A 294 -2.18 -2.24 26.76
C GLU A 294 -1.18 -1.07 26.81
N GLY A 295 -1.65 0.08 27.22
CA GLY A 295 -0.83 1.24 27.52
C GLY A 295 -0.09 1.90 26.37
N GLY A 296 -0.07 1.37 25.14
CA GLY A 296 0.75 1.98 24.12
C GLY A 296 0.50 1.57 22.68
N SER A 297 0.78 2.48 21.77
CA SER A 297 0.89 2.25 20.32
C SER A 297 2.27 2.67 19.83
N GLY A 298 2.62 2.25 18.59
CA GLY A 298 3.93 2.57 18.00
C GLY A 298 4.22 4.07 17.86
N TYR A 299 3.18 4.90 17.62
CA TYR A 299 3.36 6.31 17.31
C TYR A 299 3.15 7.27 18.50
N SER A 300 2.73 6.82 19.67
CA SER A 300 2.50 7.66 20.88
C SER A 300 1.55 8.85 20.67
N TRP A 301 0.72 8.85 19.64
CA TRP A 301 -0.18 9.98 19.34
C TRP A 301 -1.21 10.20 20.44
N ARG A 302 -1.66 9.13 21.10
CA ARG A 302 -2.65 9.20 22.18
C ARG A 302 -2.26 10.12 23.33
N GLU A 303 -0.97 10.31 23.54
CA GLU A 303 -0.46 11.12 24.65
C GLU A 303 -0.90 12.58 24.52
N LEU A 304 -1.08 13.05 23.28
CA LEU A 304 -1.41 14.45 22.97
C LEU A 304 -2.66 14.61 22.10
N ASP A 305 -3.18 13.52 21.54
CA ASP A 305 -4.42 13.51 20.74
C ASP A 305 -5.33 12.37 21.23
N ALA A 306 -6.33 12.75 22.05
CA ALA A 306 -7.25 11.80 22.67
C ALA A 306 -8.03 10.92 21.67
N ARG A 307 -8.13 11.32 20.40
CA ARG A 307 -8.75 10.53 19.34
C ARG A 307 -8.10 9.14 19.18
N HIS A 308 -6.82 9.03 19.50
CA HIS A 308 -6.04 7.80 19.39
C HIS A 308 -6.04 6.95 20.68
N ASP A 309 -6.83 7.34 21.66
CA ASP A 309 -7.04 6.61 22.90
C ASP A 309 -8.41 5.91 22.86
N ALA A 310 -8.41 4.60 22.61
CA ALA A 310 -9.63 3.80 22.49
C ALA A 310 -10.45 3.75 23.78
N THR A 311 -9.89 4.17 24.92
CA THR A 311 -10.64 4.25 26.19
C THR A 311 -11.54 5.47 26.31
N LYS A 312 -11.37 6.45 25.42
CA LYS A 312 -12.09 7.73 25.44
C LYS A 312 -13.14 7.87 24.35
N ASN A 313 -13.25 6.86 23.47
CA ASN A 313 -14.18 6.88 22.34
C ASN A 313 -15.15 5.72 22.37
#